data_59d4a55f42f9d13d1e68091b5c711692
#
_entry.id   59d4a55f42f9d13d1e68091b5c711692
#
_cell.length_a   1.000
_cell.length_b   1.000
_cell.length_c   1.000
_cell.angle_alpha   90.00
_cell.angle_beta   90.00
_cell.angle_gamma   90.00
#
_symmetry.space_group_name_H-M   'P 1'
#
loop_
_entity.id
_entity.type
_entity.pdbx_description
1 polymer ?
#
loop_
_entity_poly.entity_id
_entity_poly.type
_entity_poly.pdbx_seq_one_letter_code
_entity_poly.pdbx_strand_id
1 'polypeptide(L)'
;IFGLCGHGNIGFIDALYARAEAIKTISVHHESVCGFMADVYYRVSGQPCATFTSCGPGSANMPIALANAFFDSVPFLAITGNVPTTQFNRGAFQETYRHFQADYPSTVRAYCKRVYQPTRPEQLAIQTRLAWKTMVTGRPGPVVLDVPFDIFSEPCPDGTPLPEAWSANIDCRPGASPEGLARAVDQLLATD
;
A
#
# COMPACT_ATOMS: atom_id res chain seq x y z
N ILE A 1 5.42 3.28 -10.24
CA ILE A 1 4.99 2.08 -9.53
C ILE A 1 5.86 0.89 -9.92
N PHE A 2 6.20 -0.01 -8.98
CA PHE A 2 7.03 -1.19 -9.18
C PHE A 2 6.20 -2.45 -8.94
N GLY A 3 6.39 -3.52 -9.72
CA GLY A 3 5.63 -4.73 -9.42
C GLY A 3 5.85 -5.90 -10.38
N LEU A 4 5.13 -6.96 -10.10
CA LEU A 4 5.13 -8.18 -10.88
C LEU A 4 3.70 -8.61 -11.21
N CYS A 5 3.46 -8.88 -12.49
CA CYS A 5 2.15 -9.32 -12.95
C CYS A 5 1.86 -10.76 -12.54
N GLY A 6 0.59 -11.04 -12.33
CA GLY A 6 0.06 -12.38 -12.11
C GLY A 6 -1.46 -12.35 -12.17
N HIS A 7 -2.10 -13.52 -12.04
CA HIS A 7 -3.53 -13.64 -12.21
C HIS A 7 -4.32 -12.66 -11.33
N GLY A 8 -3.95 -12.52 -10.05
CA GLY A 8 -4.70 -11.72 -9.07
C GLY A 8 -4.72 -10.22 -9.30
N ASN A 9 -3.92 -9.68 -10.25
CA ASN A 9 -3.82 -8.24 -10.49
C ASN A 9 -3.97 -7.84 -11.98
N ILE A 10 -4.51 -8.72 -12.82
CA ILE A 10 -4.64 -8.46 -14.27
C ILE A 10 -5.45 -7.19 -14.55
N GLY A 11 -6.62 -7.03 -13.92
CA GLY A 11 -7.47 -5.85 -14.13
C GLY A 11 -6.76 -4.55 -13.71
N PHE A 12 -5.94 -4.60 -12.67
CA PHE A 12 -5.12 -3.45 -12.26
C PHE A 12 -4.03 -3.11 -13.28
N ILE A 13 -3.38 -4.13 -13.85
CA ILE A 13 -2.35 -3.93 -14.88
C ILE A 13 -2.94 -3.36 -16.17
N ASP A 14 -4.13 -3.81 -16.56
CA ASP A 14 -4.85 -3.27 -17.69
C ASP A 14 -5.17 -1.78 -17.49
N ALA A 15 -5.63 -1.40 -16.30
CA ALA A 15 -5.84 -0.01 -15.93
C ALA A 15 -4.54 0.82 -15.93
N LEU A 16 -3.41 0.25 -15.50
CA LEU A 16 -2.09 0.91 -15.56
C LEU A 16 -1.64 1.12 -17.01
N TYR A 17 -1.89 0.15 -17.88
CA TYR A 17 -1.58 0.26 -19.31
C TYR A 17 -2.36 1.42 -19.94
N ALA A 18 -3.64 1.54 -19.63
CA ALA A 18 -4.48 2.66 -20.10
C ALA A 18 -4.04 4.04 -19.55
N ARG A 19 -3.17 4.07 -18.54
CA ARG A 19 -2.63 5.29 -17.91
C ARG A 19 -1.10 5.38 -17.98
N ALA A 20 -0.47 4.69 -18.93
CA ALA A 20 0.99 4.58 -19.04
C ALA A 20 1.71 5.93 -19.15
N GLU A 21 1.06 6.94 -19.77
CA GLU A 21 1.59 8.31 -19.86
C GLU A 21 1.64 9.03 -18.49
N ALA A 22 0.73 8.69 -17.57
CA ALA A 22 0.63 9.33 -16.25
C ALA A 22 1.36 8.54 -15.16
N ILE A 23 1.42 7.21 -15.27
CA ILE A 23 1.97 6.33 -14.24
C ILE A 23 3.03 5.43 -14.85
N LYS A 24 4.30 5.75 -14.60
CA LYS A 24 5.41 4.90 -15.03
C LYS A 24 5.40 3.58 -14.25
N THR A 25 5.29 2.48 -14.97
CA THR A 25 5.30 1.13 -14.43
C THR A 25 6.63 0.43 -14.72
N ILE A 26 7.24 -0.15 -13.70
CA ILE A 26 8.50 -0.91 -13.80
C ILE A 26 8.25 -2.32 -13.31
N SER A 27 8.43 -3.28 -14.20
CA SER A 27 8.32 -4.71 -13.88
C SER A 27 9.59 -5.22 -13.21
N VAL A 28 9.40 -6.11 -12.24
CA VAL A 28 10.47 -6.81 -11.52
C VAL A 28 10.36 -8.31 -11.74
N HIS A 29 11.35 -9.07 -11.28
CA HIS A 29 11.37 -10.55 -11.41
C HIS A 29 11.15 -11.27 -10.07
N HIS A 30 10.95 -10.52 -8.98
CA HIS A 30 10.61 -11.05 -7.66
C HIS A 30 9.90 -9.97 -6.85
N GLU A 31 8.84 -10.31 -6.16
CA GLU A 31 7.94 -9.33 -5.52
C GLU A 31 8.62 -8.55 -4.38
N SER A 32 9.48 -9.18 -3.61
CA SER A 32 10.23 -8.44 -2.56
C SER A 32 11.10 -7.33 -3.13
N VAL A 33 11.59 -7.49 -4.37
CA VAL A 33 12.41 -6.48 -5.04
C VAL A 33 11.61 -5.20 -5.27
N CYS A 34 10.32 -5.29 -5.65
CA CYS A 34 9.52 -4.08 -5.83
C CYS A 34 9.35 -3.29 -4.53
N GLY A 35 9.21 -3.96 -3.39
CA GLY A 35 9.16 -3.30 -2.09
C GLY A 35 10.48 -2.64 -1.70
N PHE A 36 11.63 -3.31 -1.92
CA PHE A 36 12.93 -2.69 -1.70
C PHE A 36 13.21 -1.53 -2.68
N MET A 37 12.78 -1.63 -3.93
CA MET A 37 12.87 -0.51 -4.88
C MET A 37 12.04 0.68 -4.41
N ALA A 38 10.85 0.44 -3.87
CA ALA A 38 10.01 1.50 -3.31
C ALA A 38 10.65 2.15 -2.08
N ASP A 39 11.29 1.35 -1.22
CA ASP A 39 12.04 1.83 -0.04
C ASP A 39 13.18 2.75 -0.47
N VAL A 40 14.06 2.28 -1.37
CA VAL A 40 15.19 3.07 -1.85
C VAL A 40 14.72 4.32 -2.62
N TYR A 41 13.67 4.19 -3.43
CA TYR A 41 13.10 5.33 -4.15
C TYR A 41 12.68 6.45 -3.18
N TYR A 42 11.99 6.11 -2.10
CA TYR A 42 11.62 7.11 -1.08
C TYR A 42 12.85 7.73 -0.40
N ARG A 43 13.85 6.92 -0.02
CA ARG A 43 15.06 7.43 0.65
C ARG A 43 15.83 8.42 -0.21
N VAL A 44 15.84 8.22 -1.53
CA VAL A 44 16.56 9.09 -2.47
C VAL A 44 15.73 10.31 -2.89
N SER A 45 14.43 10.13 -3.16
CA SER A 45 13.58 11.18 -3.73
C SER A 45 12.75 11.95 -2.70
N GLY A 46 12.52 11.38 -1.51
CA GLY A 46 11.54 11.89 -0.54
C GLY A 46 10.09 11.68 -0.97
N GLN A 47 9.85 11.02 -2.11
CA GLN A 47 8.51 10.82 -2.66
C GLN A 47 8.04 9.38 -2.44
N PRO A 48 6.89 9.15 -1.79
CA PRO A 48 6.34 7.83 -1.66
C PRO A 48 5.83 7.32 -3.00
N CYS A 49 5.86 6.01 -3.20
CA CYS A 49 5.33 5.37 -4.39
C CYS A 49 4.48 4.14 -4.04
N ALA A 50 4.03 3.41 -5.04
CA ALA A 50 3.28 2.18 -4.86
C ALA A 50 4.01 0.98 -5.47
N THR A 51 3.65 -0.20 -4.97
CA THR A 51 4.04 -1.49 -5.54
C THR A 51 2.80 -2.30 -5.87
N PHE A 52 2.92 -3.30 -6.73
CA PHE A 52 1.84 -4.25 -6.98
C PHE A 52 2.37 -5.68 -7.11
N THR A 53 1.61 -6.62 -6.57
CA THR A 53 1.91 -8.06 -6.62
C THR A 53 0.64 -8.85 -6.87
N SER A 54 0.80 -10.08 -7.35
CA SER A 54 -0.32 -11.00 -7.48
C SER A 54 -0.73 -11.59 -6.12
N CYS A 55 -1.73 -12.46 -6.11
CA CYS A 55 -2.19 -13.18 -4.94
C CYS A 55 -1.27 -14.36 -4.56
N GLY A 56 -1.55 -14.99 -3.44
CA GLY A 56 -0.88 -16.21 -2.97
C GLY A 56 0.62 -16.06 -2.80
N PRO A 57 1.43 -16.86 -3.52
CA PRO A 57 2.88 -16.78 -3.43
C PRO A 57 3.44 -15.40 -3.75
N GLY A 58 2.82 -14.65 -4.68
CA GLY A 58 3.23 -13.31 -5.04
C GLY A 58 3.11 -12.34 -3.86
N SER A 59 1.96 -12.30 -3.20
CA SER A 59 1.79 -11.45 -2.00
C SER A 59 2.65 -11.96 -0.83
N ALA A 60 2.83 -13.29 -0.69
CA ALA A 60 3.64 -13.88 0.38
C ALA A 60 5.14 -13.50 0.33
N ASN A 61 5.63 -13.01 -0.79
CA ASN A 61 7.00 -12.50 -0.92
C ASN A 61 7.16 -11.04 -0.43
N MET A 62 6.09 -10.32 -0.10
CA MET A 62 6.14 -8.92 0.34
C MET A 62 6.54 -8.69 1.81
N PRO A 63 6.27 -9.59 2.76
CA PRO A 63 6.46 -9.31 4.20
C PRO A 63 7.85 -8.81 4.56
N ILE A 64 8.92 -9.32 3.94
CA ILE A 64 10.29 -8.89 4.25
C ILE A 64 10.53 -7.42 3.88
N ALA A 65 10.03 -6.97 2.74
CA ALA A 65 10.17 -5.58 2.33
C ALA A 65 9.26 -4.65 3.15
N LEU A 66 8.05 -5.11 3.50
CA LEU A 66 7.16 -4.39 4.40
C LEU A 66 7.79 -4.22 5.78
N ALA A 67 8.38 -5.27 6.35
CA ALA A 67 9.04 -5.22 7.65
C ALA A 67 10.21 -4.22 7.64
N ASN A 68 11.07 -4.28 6.62
CA ASN A 68 12.19 -3.33 6.47
C ASN A 68 11.69 -1.88 6.46
N ALA A 69 10.73 -1.57 5.61
CA ALA A 69 10.18 -0.22 5.48
C ALA A 69 9.43 0.25 6.75
N PHE A 70 8.74 -0.67 7.44
CA PHE A 70 8.01 -0.34 8.66
C PHE A 70 8.96 0.05 9.80
N PHE A 71 10.04 -0.69 10.00
CA PHE A 71 11.02 -0.37 11.04
C PHE A 71 11.72 0.96 10.79
N ASP A 72 11.99 1.28 9.53
CA ASP A 72 12.69 2.51 9.13
C ASP A 72 11.75 3.69 8.82
N SER A 73 10.43 3.53 9.02
CA SER A 73 9.46 4.60 8.76
C SER A 73 9.39 5.03 7.30
N VAL A 74 9.63 4.13 6.37
CA VAL A 74 9.59 4.38 4.94
C VAL A 74 8.18 4.12 4.39
N PRO A 75 7.51 5.13 3.83
CA PRO A 75 6.15 4.97 3.29
C PRO A 75 6.17 4.41 1.86
N PHE A 76 5.44 3.35 1.63
CA PHE A 76 5.00 2.93 0.30
C PHE A 76 3.64 2.20 0.38
N LEU A 77 2.87 2.26 -0.70
CA LEU A 77 1.60 1.56 -0.81
C LEU A 77 1.81 0.21 -1.49
N ALA A 78 1.67 -0.88 -0.74
CA ALA A 78 1.70 -2.22 -1.31
C ALA A 78 0.29 -2.63 -1.75
N ILE A 79 0.06 -2.68 -3.05
CA ILE A 79 -1.19 -3.17 -3.65
C ILE A 79 -0.99 -4.65 -3.93
N THR A 80 -1.75 -5.50 -3.26
CA THR A 80 -1.68 -6.96 -3.45
C THR A 80 -2.97 -7.46 -4.06
N GLY A 81 -2.86 -8.32 -5.06
CA GLY A 81 -4.03 -9.05 -5.56
C GLY A 81 -4.47 -10.11 -4.57
N ASN A 82 -5.74 -10.46 -4.62
CA ASN A 82 -6.30 -11.61 -3.93
C ASN A 82 -7.22 -12.39 -4.85
N VAL A 83 -7.62 -13.58 -4.45
CA VAL A 83 -8.63 -14.37 -5.17
C VAL A 83 -9.96 -13.64 -5.18
N PRO A 84 -10.89 -13.97 -6.12
CA PRO A 84 -12.22 -13.38 -6.12
C PRO A 84 -12.93 -13.57 -4.77
N THR A 85 -13.74 -12.59 -4.36
CA THR A 85 -14.48 -12.65 -3.09
C THR A 85 -15.34 -13.91 -2.95
N THR A 86 -15.85 -14.42 -4.06
CA THR A 86 -16.62 -15.67 -4.13
C THR A 86 -15.81 -16.91 -3.78
N GLN A 87 -14.49 -16.84 -3.80
CA GLN A 87 -13.57 -17.94 -3.46
C GLN A 87 -13.05 -17.88 -2.02
N PHE A 88 -13.34 -16.83 -1.29
CA PHE A 88 -12.90 -16.70 0.10
C PHE A 88 -13.40 -17.88 0.94
N ASN A 89 -12.50 -18.47 1.74
CA ASN A 89 -12.74 -19.64 2.59
C ASN A 89 -13.11 -20.94 1.86
N ARG A 90 -12.93 -21.02 0.55
CA ARG A 90 -13.20 -22.25 -0.20
C ARG A 90 -11.99 -23.15 -0.39
N GLY A 91 -10.79 -22.61 -0.13
CA GLY A 91 -9.50 -23.31 -0.27
C GLY A 91 -9.12 -23.55 -1.73
N ALA A 92 -7.89 -23.98 -1.98
CA ALA A 92 -7.26 -24.14 -3.28
C ALA A 92 -7.13 -22.81 -4.07
N PHE A 93 -6.48 -22.85 -5.21
CA PHE A 93 -6.36 -21.72 -6.14
C PHE A 93 -5.72 -20.45 -5.56
N GLN A 94 -4.54 -20.56 -4.92
CA GLN A 94 -3.76 -19.42 -4.43
C GLN A 94 -4.50 -18.55 -3.39
N GLU A 95 -5.47 -19.11 -2.70
CA GLU A 95 -6.22 -18.40 -1.67
C GLU A 95 -5.30 -17.96 -0.53
N THR A 96 -5.29 -16.68 -0.24
CA THR A 96 -4.53 -16.08 0.85
C THR A 96 -5.42 -15.65 2.02
N TYR A 97 -6.70 -15.94 1.96
CA TYR A 97 -7.66 -15.73 3.04
C TYR A 97 -8.48 -17.00 3.26
N ARG A 98 -8.11 -17.78 4.25
CA ARG A 98 -8.81 -19.00 4.63
C ARG A 98 -9.06 -19.04 6.13
N HIS A 99 -10.21 -19.46 6.54
CA HIS A 99 -10.59 -19.56 7.94
C HIS A 99 -9.55 -20.33 8.76
N PHE A 100 -8.91 -19.67 9.73
CA PHE A 100 -7.81 -20.17 10.57
C PHE A 100 -6.54 -20.62 9.82
N GLN A 101 -6.42 -20.32 8.53
CA GLN A 101 -5.24 -20.63 7.72
C GLN A 101 -5.00 -19.47 6.75
N ALA A 102 -3.79 -19.32 6.20
CA ALA A 102 -3.44 -18.44 5.09
C ALA A 102 -4.22 -17.11 5.00
N ASP A 103 -4.40 -16.40 6.11
CA ASP A 103 -4.97 -15.05 6.16
C ASP A 103 -3.86 -14.03 5.87
N TYR A 104 -3.73 -13.63 4.61
CA TYR A 104 -2.70 -12.68 4.20
C TYR A 104 -2.78 -11.33 4.93
N PRO A 105 -3.95 -10.68 5.06
CA PRO A 105 -4.07 -9.46 5.84
C PRO A 105 -3.53 -9.59 7.26
N SER A 106 -3.81 -10.68 7.95
CA SER A 106 -3.28 -10.94 9.29
C SER A 106 -1.78 -11.19 9.30
N THR A 107 -1.25 -11.86 8.27
CA THR A 107 0.18 -12.14 8.13
C THR A 107 1.02 -10.86 8.07
N VAL A 108 0.56 -9.83 7.37
CA VAL A 108 1.30 -8.59 7.17
C VAL A 108 0.98 -7.49 8.16
N ARG A 109 -0.06 -7.65 8.96
CA ARG A 109 -0.52 -6.63 9.91
C ARG A 109 0.55 -6.18 10.91
N ALA A 110 1.48 -7.04 11.25
CA ALA A 110 2.60 -6.73 12.14
C ALA A 110 3.69 -5.86 11.47
N TYR A 111 3.71 -5.78 10.15
CA TYR A 111 4.77 -5.16 9.35
C TYR A 111 4.28 -3.99 8.49
N CYS A 112 3.11 -3.46 8.81
CA CYS A 112 2.58 -2.29 8.12
C CYS A 112 1.73 -1.46 9.08
N LYS A 113 1.48 -0.21 8.73
CA LYS A 113 0.63 0.68 9.54
C LYS A 113 -0.83 0.22 9.54
N ARG A 114 -1.30 -0.27 8.41
CA ARG A 114 -2.67 -0.77 8.23
C ARG A 114 -2.78 -1.64 6.98
N VAL A 115 -3.73 -2.56 7.03
CA VAL A 115 -4.21 -3.30 5.86
C VAL A 115 -5.63 -2.83 5.54
N TYR A 116 -5.88 -2.50 4.29
CA TYR A 116 -7.19 -2.23 3.72
C TYR A 116 -7.56 -3.35 2.77
N GLN A 117 -8.80 -3.80 2.82
CA GLN A 117 -9.31 -4.85 1.93
C GLN A 117 -10.72 -4.45 1.46
N PRO A 118 -10.83 -3.81 0.29
CA PRO A 118 -12.13 -3.53 -0.30
C PRO A 118 -12.80 -4.84 -0.72
N THR A 119 -14.06 -4.99 -0.38
CA THR A 119 -14.89 -6.15 -0.75
C THR A 119 -16.01 -5.78 -1.72
N ARG A 120 -16.03 -4.50 -2.15
CA ARG A 120 -16.96 -3.94 -3.13
C ARG A 120 -16.25 -2.88 -3.97
N PRO A 121 -16.59 -2.75 -5.27
CA PRO A 121 -15.93 -1.79 -6.17
C PRO A 121 -15.96 -0.34 -5.65
N GLU A 122 -17.08 0.11 -5.10
CA GLU A 122 -17.24 1.47 -4.57
C GLU A 122 -16.35 1.80 -3.38
N GLN A 123 -15.82 0.78 -2.71
CA GLN A 123 -14.87 0.96 -1.61
C GLN A 123 -13.45 1.19 -2.09
N LEU A 124 -13.11 0.77 -3.31
CA LEU A 124 -11.73 0.80 -3.80
C LEU A 124 -11.16 2.21 -3.80
N ALA A 125 -11.88 3.16 -4.36
CA ALA A 125 -11.43 4.55 -4.45
C ALA A 125 -11.21 5.17 -3.06
N ILE A 126 -12.18 5.04 -2.15
CA ILE A 126 -12.06 5.63 -0.81
C ILE A 126 -10.99 4.93 0.04
N GLN A 127 -10.87 3.60 -0.06
CA GLN A 127 -9.84 2.86 0.68
C GLN A 127 -8.44 3.16 0.14
N THR A 128 -8.27 3.37 -1.16
CA THR A 128 -7.00 3.82 -1.75
C THR A 128 -6.60 5.18 -1.19
N ARG A 129 -7.54 6.14 -1.13
CA ARG A 129 -7.30 7.45 -0.52
C ARG A 129 -6.91 7.34 0.95
N LEU A 130 -7.66 6.55 1.73
CA LEU A 130 -7.37 6.34 3.15
C LEU A 130 -6.03 5.64 3.35
N ALA A 131 -5.69 4.67 2.51
CA ALA A 131 -4.41 3.98 2.53
C ALA A 131 -3.25 4.95 2.29
N TRP A 132 -3.36 5.80 1.26
CA TRP A 132 -2.36 6.84 0.99
C TRP A 132 -2.21 7.80 2.16
N LYS A 133 -3.31 8.34 2.67
CA LYS A 133 -3.29 9.23 3.84
C LYS A 133 -2.64 8.56 5.05
N THR A 134 -3.03 7.32 5.36
CA THR A 134 -2.45 6.57 6.49
C THR A 134 -0.96 6.36 6.33
N MET A 135 -0.51 6.09 5.11
CA MET A 135 0.89 5.86 4.78
C MET A 135 1.80 7.04 5.13
N VAL A 136 1.35 8.27 4.83
CA VAL A 136 2.17 9.49 4.94
C VAL A 136 1.91 10.32 6.20
N THR A 137 0.82 10.09 6.94
CA THR A 137 0.49 10.88 8.14
C THR A 137 1.07 10.29 9.43
N GLY A 138 1.42 11.16 10.38
CA GLY A 138 2.10 10.77 11.63
C GLY A 138 3.48 10.19 11.34
N ARG A 139 3.88 9.11 12.02
CA ARG A 139 5.07 8.35 11.65
C ARG A 139 4.81 7.68 10.30
N PRO A 140 5.54 8.01 9.22
CA PRO A 140 5.36 7.37 7.92
C PRO A 140 5.62 5.86 8.01
N GLY A 141 5.08 5.11 7.05
CA GLY A 141 5.34 3.66 6.98
C GLY A 141 4.47 2.99 5.93
N PRO A 142 4.77 1.74 5.57
CA PRO A 142 4.06 1.01 4.54
C PRO A 142 2.61 0.73 4.94
N VAL A 143 1.76 0.72 3.93
CA VAL A 143 0.34 0.35 4.04
C VAL A 143 0.03 -0.69 2.97
N VAL A 144 -0.80 -1.66 3.29
CA VAL A 144 -1.24 -2.69 2.36
C VAL A 144 -2.68 -2.41 1.92
N LEU A 145 -2.91 -2.50 0.63
CA LEU A 145 -4.23 -2.51 0.00
C LEU A 145 -4.38 -3.87 -0.71
N ASP A 146 -5.06 -4.79 -0.06
CA ASP A 146 -5.28 -6.16 -0.53
C ASP A 146 -6.60 -6.23 -1.29
N VAL A 147 -6.53 -6.38 -2.61
CA VAL A 147 -7.69 -6.21 -3.50
C VAL A 147 -8.04 -7.53 -4.17
N PRO A 148 -9.26 -8.05 -3.93
CA PRO A 148 -9.76 -9.22 -4.64
C PRO A 148 -9.83 -9.01 -6.15
N PHE A 149 -9.62 -10.08 -6.91
CA PHE A 149 -9.58 -10.08 -8.37
C PHE A 149 -10.86 -9.52 -9.02
N ASP A 150 -12.04 -9.89 -8.52
CA ASP A 150 -13.32 -9.39 -8.98
C ASP A 150 -13.46 -7.89 -8.78
N ILE A 151 -12.96 -7.36 -7.65
CA ILE A 151 -12.98 -5.92 -7.36
C ILE A 151 -12.09 -5.13 -8.33
N PHE A 152 -10.97 -5.69 -8.79
CA PHE A 152 -10.15 -5.06 -9.84
C PHE A 152 -10.82 -5.11 -11.22
N SER A 153 -11.71 -6.06 -11.45
CA SER A 153 -12.28 -6.35 -12.76
C SER A 153 -13.67 -5.75 -12.95
N GLU A 154 -14.34 -5.36 -11.88
CA GLU A 154 -15.66 -4.78 -11.93
C GLU A 154 -15.61 -3.27 -12.31
N PRO A 155 -16.59 -2.79 -13.09
CA PRO A 155 -16.67 -1.36 -13.39
C PRO A 155 -16.94 -0.56 -12.12
N CYS A 156 -16.36 0.65 -12.07
CA CYS A 156 -16.64 1.60 -11.00
C CYS A 156 -18.11 2.03 -11.07
N PRO A 157 -18.89 1.89 -9.98
CA PRO A 157 -20.29 2.31 -10.00
C PRO A 157 -20.45 3.80 -10.25
N ASP A 158 -21.55 4.17 -10.93
CA ASP A 158 -21.92 5.57 -11.13
C ASP A 158 -22.04 6.32 -9.80
N GLY A 159 -21.56 7.55 -9.78
CA GLY A 159 -21.57 8.39 -8.57
C GLY A 159 -20.47 8.06 -7.55
N THR A 160 -19.57 7.14 -7.82
CA THR A 160 -18.38 6.93 -6.97
C THR A 160 -17.53 8.20 -6.99
N PRO A 161 -17.17 8.78 -5.81
CA PRO A 161 -16.32 9.96 -5.76
C PRO A 161 -14.96 9.71 -6.40
N LEU A 162 -14.63 10.46 -7.44
CA LEU A 162 -13.34 10.39 -8.10
C LEU A 162 -12.31 11.26 -7.35
N PRO A 163 -10.99 11.01 -7.57
CA PRO A 163 -9.92 11.77 -6.90
C PRO A 163 -10.03 13.29 -7.04
N GLU A 164 -10.55 13.78 -8.16
CA GLU A 164 -10.72 15.21 -8.43
C GLU A 164 -11.71 15.88 -7.47
N ALA A 165 -12.63 15.12 -6.88
CA ALA A 165 -13.55 15.61 -5.85
C ALA A 165 -12.93 15.69 -4.46
N TRP A 166 -11.70 15.23 -4.29
CA TRP A 166 -11.04 15.16 -2.99
C TRP A 166 -10.06 16.31 -2.80
N SER A 167 -10.33 17.18 -1.80
CA SER A 167 -9.35 18.17 -1.39
C SER A 167 -8.06 17.50 -0.90
N ALA A 168 -6.93 17.98 -1.42
CA ALA A 168 -5.61 17.35 -1.28
C ALA A 168 -4.91 17.62 0.07
N ASN A 169 -5.59 17.96 1.16
CA ASN A 169 -4.95 18.18 2.45
C ASN A 169 -4.50 16.85 3.08
N ILE A 170 -3.43 16.28 2.52
CA ILE A 170 -2.72 15.11 3.07
C ILE A 170 -1.62 15.55 4.03
N ASP A 171 -1.18 16.81 3.97
CA ASP A 171 -0.08 17.37 4.75
C ASP A 171 -0.53 17.85 6.14
N CYS A 172 -1.04 16.94 6.96
CA CYS A 172 -1.21 17.17 8.38
C CYS A 172 0.05 16.73 9.13
N ARG A 173 1.03 17.60 9.27
CA ARG A 173 2.15 17.38 10.18
C ARG A 173 1.80 18.00 11.54
N PRO A 174 1.74 17.21 12.62
CA PRO A 174 1.59 17.78 13.94
C PRO A 174 2.77 18.69 14.24
N GLY A 175 2.50 19.90 14.70
CA GLY A 175 3.54 20.81 15.18
C GLY A 175 4.14 20.33 16.51
N ALA A 176 5.40 20.67 16.77
CA ALA A 176 5.98 20.47 18.07
C ALA A 176 5.35 21.44 19.10
N SER A 177 5.25 21.05 20.38
CA SER A 177 4.83 21.99 21.42
C SER A 177 5.90 23.09 21.55
N PRO A 178 5.51 24.38 21.68
CA PRO A 178 6.47 25.47 21.82
C PRO A 178 7.44 25.26 22.99
N GLU A 179 6.96 24.78 24.11
CA GLU A 179 7.76 24.51 25.32
C GLU A 179 8.72 23.32 25.09
N GLY A 180 8.26 22.28 24.34
CA GLY A 180 9.09 21.13 23.99
C GLY A 180 10.22 21.55 23.04
N LEU A 181 9.94 22.42 22.09
CA LEU A 181 10.92 22.96 21.16
C LEU A 181 11.97 23.82 21.88
N ALA A 182 11.53 24.74 22.78
CA ALA A 182 12.43 25.56 23.55
C ALA A 182 13.41 24.72 24.39
N ARG A 183 12.90 23.72 25.12
CA ARG A 183 13.76 22.80 25.88
C ARG A 183 14.75 22.03 25.02
N ALA A 184 14.34 21.59 23.84
CA ALA A 184 15.22 20.88 22.92
C ALA A 184 16.35 21.79 22.42
N VAL A 185 16.04 23.06 22.09
CA VAL A 185 17.03 24.06 21.69
C VAL A 185 17.99 24.36 22.83
N ASP A 186 17.51 24.58 24.03
CA ASP A 186 18.34 24.83 25.20
C ASP A 186 19.32 23.68 25.48
N GLN A 187 18.83 22.42 25.36
CA GLN A 187 19.70 21.25 25.51
C GLN A 187 20.77 21.14 24.42
N LEU A 188 20.41 21.43 23.17
CA LEU A 188 21.37 21.41 22.06
C LEU A 188 22.45 22.49 22.22
N LEU A 189 22.08 23.67 22.72
CA LEU A 189 23.01 24.76 22.94
C LEU A 189 23.87 24.58 24.19
N ALA A 190 23.48 23.74 25.12
CA ALA A 190 24.20 23.42 26.35
C ALA A 190 25.23 22.27 26.18
N THR A 191 25.23 21.59 25.01
CA THR A 191 26.20 20.54 24.70
C THR A 191 27.39 21.18 23.94
N ASP A 192 28.56 21.17 24.58
CA ASP A 192 29.86 21.52 23.96
C ASP A 192 30.27 20.49 22.88
#